data_1cb8d2882257ec60bd6a62c3d3555875
#
_entry.id   1cb8d2882257ec60bd6a62c3d3555875
#
_cell.length_a   1.000
_cell.length_b   1.000
_cell.length_c   1.000
_cell.angle_alpha   90.00
_cell.angle_beta   90.00
_cell.angle_gamma   90.00
#
_symmetry.space_group_name_H-M   'P 1'
#
loop_
_entity.id
_entity.type
_entity.pdbx_description
1 polymer ?
#
loop_
_entity_poly.entity_id
_entity_poly.type
_entity_poly.pdbx_seq_one_letter_code
_entity_poly.pdbx_strand_id
1 'polypeptide(L)'
;MSPFRLGAKISLSLVFFTSLAFAGGESSASQVQPIMMLPFAVLLIAIAVVPFISRNWWKKNYPYVAVGLGLIPVVYYVFALDNGARMLQIGKEYISFIVLIGSLFVVSGGIHLHISGNSTPYANVTLLAIGAVAANILGTTGASLILIRPFLRVNKYRMRGFHVVFFIFVVSNIGGALTPIGPPLFLGYLKGVPFWWILESIWYMWLIALVIVLAVFLVIDTISFRKFEAGPKHLLRSQLHEDAEVNGMHNVFFLAVIVAAVFVETPSFLREALMIAAAAGSYFTTRNEIHVKNDFNFGPIKEVAILFVGIFATMVPALDWLELNAGSVGLTKAGQFYWGTGVLSGVLDNAPAYLNFLSASIGLFVDKNIVAEVNHLVASHGAGMTAISSVRADEIRNTFAALTRFHPDLVAAGSVPLSVVQVSYLLGNRDLYLKAISVGSVFFGACTYIGNGPNFMVKSIAEQAGVAMPSFFGYIGRYTVPVLLPTFALIWFLFFRS
;
A
#
# COMPACT_ATOMS: atom_id res chain seq x y z
N MET A 1 23.52 17.76 -36.68
CA MET A 1 24.04 17.64 -35.30
C MET A 1 24.89 16.38 -35.24
N SER A 2 26.17 16.52 -34.95
CA SER A 2 27.17 15.44 -35.08
C SER A 2 26.99 14.39 -33.95
N PRO A 3 27.19 13.09 -34.22
CA PRO A 3 27.05 12.00 -33.25
C PRO A 3 28.02 12.10 -32.05
N PHE A 4 29.02 12.93 -32.15
CA PHE A 4 30.00 13.15 -31.07
C PHE A 4 29.47 13.89 -29.84
N ARG A 5 28.40 14.71 -29.99
CA ARG A 5 27.80 15.42 -28.85
C ARG A 5 26.77 14.59 -28.05
N LEU A 6 26.26 13.51 -28.65
CA LEU A 6 25.34 12.59 -27.94
C LEU A 6 26.11 11.60 -27.04
N GLY A 7 27.27 11.12 -27.54
CA GLY A 7 28.14 10.21 -26.77
C GLY A 7 28.74 10.86 -25.50
N ALA A 8 29.12 12.14 -25.58
CA ALA A 8 29.67 12.86 -24.42
C ALA A 8 28.63 13.12 -23.31
N LYS A 9 27.36 13.35 -23.69
CA LYS A 9 26.28 13.53 -22.69
C LYS A 9 25.86 12.21 -22.03
N ILE A 10 25.89 11.11 -22.76
CA ILE A 10 25.61 9.77 -22.22
C ILE A 10 26.75 9.32 -21.31
N SER A 11 28.01 9.57 -21.68
CA SER A 11 29.17 9.25 -20.85
C SER A 11 29.22 10.08 -19.56
N LEU A 12 28.86 11.36 -19.59
CA LEU A 12 28.80 12.22 -18.41
C LEU A 12 27.68 11.79 -17.46
N SER A 13 26.52 11.38 -17.99
CA SER A 13 25.41 10.84 -17.19
C SER A 13 25.77 9.49 -16.56
N LEU A 14 26.48 8.61 -17.28
CA LEU A 14 26.92 7.31 -16.72
C LEU A 14 28.00 7.49 -15.63
N VAL A 15 28.95 8.42 -15.81
CA VAL A 15 29.98 8.72 -14.81
C VAL A 15 29.38 9.35 -13.55
N PHE A 16 28.32 10.19 -13.69
CA PHE A 16 27.62 10.73 -12.54
C PHE A 16 26.82 9.66 -11.77
N PHE A 17 26.24 8.68 -12.48
CA PHE A 17 25.55 7.54 -11.87
C PHE A 17 26.50 6.53 -11.23
N THR A 18 27.70 6.32 -11.79
CA THR A 18 28.68 5.38 -11.22
C THR A 18 29.40 5.92 -10.00
N SER A 19 29.62 7.24 -9.89
CA SER A 19 30.21 7.84 -8.67
C SER A 19 29.22 7.86 -7.48
N LEU A 20 27.90 7.89 -7.72
CA LEU A 20 26.87 7.75 -6.69
C LEU A 20 26.65 6.28 -6.24
N ALA A 21 27.05 5.30 -7.06
CA ALA A 21 26.89 3.88 -6.76
C ALA A 21 27.92 3.31 -5.75
N PHE A 22 28.98 4.04 -5.45
CA PHE A 22 30.05 3.60 -4.52
C PHE A 22 29.90 4.11 -3.08
N ALA A 23 28.90 4.96 -2.78
CA ALA A 23 28.59 5.35 -1.41
C ALA A 23 27.55 4.37 -0.82
N GLY A 24 27.93 3.11 -0.64
CA GLY A 24 27.11 2.06 -0.02
C GLY A 24 27.13 2.12 1.51
N GLY A 25 26.94 3.31 2.10
CA GLY A 25 26.62 3.48 3.51
C GLY A 25 25.11 3.62 3.67
N GLU A 26 24.51 2.90 4.61
CA GLU A 26 23.11 3.15 5.01
C GLU A 26 22.99 4.61 5.46
N SER A 27 22.16 5.38 4.75
CA SER A 27 21.96 6.79 5.06
C SER A 27 21.04 6.93 6.28
N SER A 28 21.61 7.38 7.39
CA SER A 28 20.84 7.76 8.58
C SER A 28 19.95 8.97 8.33
N ALA A 29 18.88 9.10 9.14
CA ALA A 29 18.02 10.28 9.12
C ALA A 29 18.82 11.57 9.34
N SER A 30 18.55 12.59 8.53
CA SER A 30 19.22 13.87 8.56
C SER A 30 18.47 14.88 9.43
N GLN A 31 19.17 15.78 10.10
CA GLN A 31 18.54 16.95 10.74
C GLN A 31 17.97 17.87 9.66
N VAL A 32 16.64 17.91 9.59
CA VAL A 32 15.90 18.65 8.57
C VAL A 32 15.20 19.87 9.17
N GLN A 33 15.21 20.98 8.46
CA GLN A 33 14.39 22.13 8.83
C GLN A 33 12.91 21.80 8.64
N PRO A 34 12.02 22.06 9.63
CA PRO A 34 10.59 21.72 9.53
C PRO A 34 9.88 22.30 8.30
N ILE A 35 10.37 23.43 7.76
CA ILE A 35 9.82 24.06 6.56
C ILE A 35 9.92 23.13 5.33
N MET A 36 10.88 22.22 5.30
CA MET A 36 11.06 21.26 4.20
C MET A 36 9.99 20.16 4.17
N MET A 37 9.12 20.08 5.17
CA MET A 37 7.92 19.25 5.15
C MET A 37 6.75 19.90 4.38
N LEU A 38 6.79 21.25 4.14
CA LEU A 38 5.73 21.95 3.43
C LEU A 38 5.46 21.40 2.02
N PRO A 39 6.46 21.09 1.17
CA PRO A 39 6.21 20.50 -0.15
C PRO A 39 5.36 19.22 -0.08
N PHE A 40 5.58 18.38 0.94
CA PHE A 40 4.79 17.16 1.17
C PHE A 40 3.33 17.51 1.52
N ALA A 41 3.12 18.39 2.51
CA ALA A 41 1.78 18.80 2.91
C ALA A 41 1.01 19.45 1.74
N VAL A 42 1.68 20.35 0.98
CA VAL A 42 1.10 21.01 -0.19
C VAL A 42 0.73 20.01 -1.28
N LEU A 43 1.61 19.02 -1.58
CA LEU A 43 1.32 17.98 -2.57
C LEU A 43 0.11 17.15 -2.17
N LEU A 44 0.04 16.73 -0.90
CA LEU A 44 -1.07 15.93 -0.41
C LEU A 44 -2.41 16.70 -0.43
N ILE A 45 -2.40 17.95 0.00
CA ILE A 45 -3.57 18.84 -0.10
C ILE A 45 -3.97 19.04 -1.57
N ALA A 46 -3.01 19.22 -2.47
CA ALA A 46 -3.29 19.36 -3.90
C ALA A 46 -3.95 18.11 -4.48
N ILE A 47 -3.45 16.91 -4.17
CA ILE A 47 -4.04 15.63 -4.59
C ILE A 47 -5.47 15.48 -4.04
N ALA A 48 -5.67 15.86 -2.76
CA ALA A 48 -6.95 15.70 -2.08
C ALA A 48 -8.03 16.70 -2.53
N VAL A 49 -7.64 17.93 -2.84
CA VAL A 49 -8.59 19.08 -2.99
C VAL A 49 -8.72 19.54 -4.44
N VAL A 50 -7.61 19.67 -5.17
CA VAL A 50 -7.63 20.31 -6.50
C VAL A 50 -8.49 19.55 -7.53
N PRO A 51 -8.56 18.20 -7.56
CA PRO A 51 -9.47 17.48 -8.47
C PRO A 51 -10.95 17.81 -8.28
N PHE A 52 -11.36 18.23 -7.07
CA PHE A 52 -12.75 18.63 -6.79
C PHE A 52 -13.02 20.09 -7.17
N ILE A 53 -12.00 20.96 -7.14
CA ILE A 53 -12.14 22.37 -7.53
C ILE A 53 -12.07 22.49 -9.06
N SER A 54 -11.07 21.87 -9.68
CA SER A 54 -10.84 21.95 -11.14
C SER A 54 -10.25 20.66 -11.68
N ARG A 55 -11.11 19.70 -12.02
CA ARG A 55 -10.73 18.39 -12.57
C ARG A 55 -9.90 18.48 -13.85
N ASN A 56 -10.27 19.41 -14.75
CA ASN A 56 -9.60 19.56 -16.04
C ASN A 56 -8.19 20.15 -15.88
N TRP A 57 -8.05 21.14 -15.00
CA TRP A 57 -6.74 21.71 -14.69
C TRP A 57 -5.83 20.66 -14.04
N TRP A 58 -6.35 19.92 -13.05
CA TRP A 58 -5.60 18.86 -12.38
C TRP A 58 -5.09 17.80 -13.35
N LYS A 59 -5.96 17.27 -14.21
CA LYS A 59 -5.59 16.25 -15.20
C LYS A 59 -4.44 16.69 -16.11
N LYS A 60 -4.34 17.99 -16.41
CA LYS A 60 -3.28 18.54 -17.27
C LYS A 60 -1.99 18.83 -16.49
N ASN A 61 -2.10 19.27 -15.23
CA ASN A 61 -0.99 19.88 -14.49
C ASN A 61 -0.44 19.04 -13.33
N TYR A 62 -1.11 17.95 -12.93
CA TYR A 62 -0.62 17.13 -11.82
C TYR A 62 0.84 16.66 -11.99
N PRO A 63 1.36 16.35 -13.20
CA PRO A 63 2.76 15.95 -13.34
C PRO A 63 3.73 17.07 -12.96
N TYR A 64 3.40 18.31 -13.35
CA TYR A 64 4.25 19.47 -13.02
C TYR A 64 4.20 19.81 -11.54
N VAL A 65 3.05 19.65 -10.90
CA VAL A 65 2.89 19.85 -9.45
C VAL A 65 3.68 18.79 -8.69
N ALA A 66 3.52 17.52 -9.03
CA ALA A 66 4.18 16.41 -8.36
C ALA A 66 5.71 16.49 -8.50
N VAL A 67 6.21 16.65 -9.72
CA VAL A 67 7.65 16.74 -10.00
C VAL A 67 8.24 18.04 -9.44
N GLY A 68 7.57 19.16 -9.62
CA GLY A 68 8.05 20.47 -9.15
C GLY A 68 8.20 20.53 -7.63
N LEU A 69 7.19 20.04 -6.89
CA LEU A 69 7.28 19.93 -5.44
C LEU A 69 8.31 18.88 -5.00
N GLY A 70 8.42 17.78 -5.71
CA GLY A 70 9.40 16.71 -5.44
C GLY A 70 10.86 17.16 -5.61
N LEU A 71 11.13 18.02 -6.57
CA LEU A 71 12.48 18.55 -6.80
C LEU A 71 13.00 19.40 -5.62
N ILE A 72 12.15 20.06 -4.84
CA ILE A 72 12.56 20.91 -3.73
C ILE A 72 13.37 20.11 -2.69
N PRO A 73 12.84 19.01 -2.10
CA PRO A 73 13.62 18.24 -1.14
C PRO A 73 14.80 17.51 -1.80
N VAL A 74 14.71 17.10 -3.06
CA VAL A 74 15.84 16.48 -3.76
C VAL A 74 17.04 17.44 -3.82
N VAL A 75 16.81 18.68 -4.24
CA VAL A 75 17.84 19.72 -4.28
C VAL A 75 18.38 20.01 -2.88
N TYR A 76 17.52 20.11 -1.89
CA TYR A 76 17.91 20.34 -0.50
C TYR A 76 18.81 19.24 0.06
N TYR A 77 18.45 17.95 -0.15
CA TYR A 77 19.25 16.82 0.33
C TYR A 77 20.59 16.69 -0.38
N VAL A 78 20.61 16.94 -1.68
CA VAL A 78 21.84 16.79 -2.49
C VAL A 78 22.82 17.93 -2.23
N PHE A 79 22.34 19.19 -2.18
CA PHE A 79 23.22 20.37 -2.17
C PHE A 79 23.35 21.04 -0.80
N ALA A 80 22.35 20.95 0.08
CA ALA A 80 22.41 21.60 1.40
C ALA A 80 22.78 20.63 2.53
N LEU A 81 22.35 19.37 2.45
CA LEU A 81 22.67 18.34 3.45
C LEU A 81 23.80 17.40 3.06
N ASP A 82 24.29 17.48 1.82
CA ASP A 82 25.29 16.55 1.25
C ASP A 82 24.92 15.06 1.47
N ASN A 83 23.62 14.77 1.47
CA ASN A 83 23.04 13.44 1.69
C ASN A 83 22.24 12.95 0.48
N GLY A 84 22.88 12.95 -0.71
CA GLY A 84 22.29 12.39 -1.94
C GLY A 84 22.02 10.89 -1.84
N ALA A 85 22.74 10.17 -0.97
CA ALA A 85 22.53 8.74 -0.73
C ALA A 85 21.13 8.45 -0.19
N ARG A 86 20.58 9.32 0.67
CA ARG A 86 19.21 9.21 1.18
C ARG A 86 18.18 9.30 0.07
N MET A 87 18.35 10.23 -0.87
CA MET A 87 17.47 10.36 -2.03
C MET A 87 17.57 9.16 -2.97
N LEU A 88 18.78 8.61 -3.15
CA LEU A 88 18.99 7.40 -3.95
C LEU A 88 18.30 6.18 -3.33
N GLN A 89 18.38 6.01 -2.01
CA GLN A 89 17.68 4.95 -1.29
C GLN A 89 16.17 5.02 -1.51
N ILE A 90 15.58 6.20 -1.31
CA ILE A 90 14.14 6.42 -1.55
C ILE A 90 13.77 6.21 -3.02
N GLY A 91 14.66 6.58 -3.95
CA GLY A 91 14.48 6.30 -5.37
C GLY A 91 14.42 4.79 -5.67
N LYS A 92 15.24 3.97 -5.02
CA LYS A 92 15.20 2.49 -5.14
C LYS A 92 13.87 1.96 -4.59
N GLU A 93 13.42 2.42 -3.42
CA GLU A 93 12.14 2.04 -2.82
C GLU A 93 10.96 2.41 -3.74
N TYR A 94 10.98 3.60 -4.33
CA TYR A 94 9.99 4.02 -5.32
C TYR A 94 9.97 3.10 -6.55
N ILE A 95 11.13 2.73 -7.10
CA ILE A 95 11.20 1.82 -8.25
C ILE A 95 10.60 0.46 -7.89
N SER A 96 10.98 -0.13 -6.76
CA SER A 96 10.45 -1.40 -6.28
C SER A 96 8.91 -1.34 -6.11
N PHE A 97 8.42 -0.26 -5.52
CA PHE A 97 7.01 -0.03 -5.31
C PHE A 97 6.22 0.08 -6.62
N ILE A 98 6.69 0.90 -7.57
CA ILE A 98 5.97 1.12 -8.82
C ILE A 98 6.03 -0.09 -9.75
N VAL A 99 7.14 -0.83 -9.71
CA VAL A 99 7.27 -2.08 -10.46
C VAL A 99 6.30 -3.14 -9.94
N LEU A 100 6.18 -3.30 -8.62
CA LEU A 100 5.20 -4.22 -8.04
C LEU A 100 3.77 -3.87 -8.46
N ILE A 101 3.34 -2.63 -8.21
CA ILE A 101 1.96 -2.22 -8.52
C ILE A 101 1.70 -2.27 -10.02
N GLY A 102 2.65 -1.81 -10.84
CA GLY A 102 2.55 -1.81 -12.29
C GLY A 102 2.45 -3.22 -12.85
N SER A 103 3.25 -4.15 -12.35
CA SER A 103 3.23 -5.55 -12.77
C SER A 103 1.91 -6.22 -12.40
N LEU A 104 1.43 -6.03 -11.17
CA LEU A 104 0.13 -6.53 -10.74
C LEU A 104 -1.01 -5.92 -11.57
N PHE A 105 -0.95 -4.63 -11.89
CA PHE A 105 -1.93 -3.95 -12.73
C PHE A 105 -1.99 -4.55 -14.14
N VAL A 106 -0.84 -4.77 -14.78
CA VAL A 106 -0.75 -5.33 -16.15
C VAL A 106 -1.29 -6.76 -16.16
N VAL A 107 -0.83 -7.61 -15.26
CA VAL A 107 -1.26 -9.02 -15.20
C VAL A 107 -2.75 -9.14 -14.87
N SER A 108 -3.25 -8.33 -13.95
CA SER A 108 -4.68 -8.28 -13.62
C SER A 108 -5.53 -7.82 -14.80
N GLY A 109 -5.01 -6.90 -15.63
CA GLY A 109 -5.65 -6.46 -16.86
C GLY A 109 -5.78 -7.53 -17.93
N GLY A 110 -4.96 -8.59 -17.85
CA GLY A 110 -4.99 -9.77 -18.73
C GLY A 110 -5.99 -10.87 -18.30
N ILE A 111 -6.62 -10.73 -17.13
CA ILE A 111 -7.60 -11.70 -16.62
C ILE A 111 -9.01 -11.12 -16.77
N HIS A 112 -9.88 -11.84 -17.51
CA HIS A 112 -11.28 -11.46 -17.65
C HIS A 112 -12.17 -12.52 -17.03
N LEU A 113 -12.93 -12.11 -16.02
CA LEU A 113 -13.92 -12.96 -15.35
C LEU A 113 -15.32 -12.54 -15.76
N HIS A 114 -16.09 -13.50 -16.28
CA HIS A 114 -17.54 -13.40 -16.43
C HIS A 114 -18.19 -14.37 -15.46
N ILE A 115 -18.88 -13.85 -14.44
CA ILE A 115 -19.54 -14.67 -13.44
C ILE A 115 -21.03 -14.72 -13.78
N SER A 116 -21.53 -15.90 -14.06
CA SER A 116 -22.97 -16.15 -14.18
C SER A 116 -23.56 -16.28 -12.78
N GLY A 117 -24.75 -15.75 -12.58
CA GLY A 117 -25.43 -15.95 -11.31
C GLY A 117 -26.49 -14.92 -11.00
N ASN A 118 -27.35 -15.31 -10.08
CA ASN A 118 -28.41 -14.46 -9.59
C ASN A 118 -27.87 -13.47 -8.56
N SER A 119 -28.14 -12.18 -8.78
CA SER A 119 -27.87 -11.13 -7.80
C SER A 119 -28.71 -11.33 -6.53
N THR A 120 -28.20 -12.12 -5.59
CA THR A 120 -28.78 -12.29 -4.26
C THR A 120 -27.88 -11.68 -3.20
N PRO A 121 -28.38 -11.32 -2.02
CA PRO A 121 -27.55 -10.80 -0.93
C PRO A 121 -26.42 -11.76 -0.54
N TYR A 122 -26.71 -13.05 -0.47
CA TYR A 122 -25.69 -14.07 -0.15
C TYR A 122 -24.61 -14.18 -1.24
N ALA A 123 -24.99 -14.17 -2.52
CA ALA A 123 -24.04 -14.19 -3.62
C ALA A 123 -23.11 -12.96 -3.58
N ASN A 124 -23.65 -11.78 -3.27
CA ASN A 124 -22.87 -10.56 -3.15
C ASN A 124 -21.90 -10.61 -1.96
N VAL A 125 -22.35 -11.07 -0.79
CA VAL A 125 -21.48 -11.27 0.38
C VAL A 125 -20.35 -12.25 0.05
N THR A 126 -20.67 -13.37 -0.61
CA THR A 126 -19.66 -14.37 -1.03
C THR A 126 -18.66 -13.76 -2.00
N LEU A 127 -19.11 -12.99 -2.99
CA LEU A 127 -18.20 -12.30 -3.93
C LEU A 127 -17.29 -11.29 -3.22
N LEU A 128 -17.81 -10.52 -2.27
CA LEU A 128 -17.02 -9.61 -1.47
C LEU A 128 -16.02 -10.36 -0.57
N ALA A 129 -16.42 -11.46 0.07
CA ALA A 129 -15.55 -12.27 0.91
C ALA A 129 -14.42 -12.93 0.09
N ILE A 130 -14.75 -13.49 -1.08
CA ILE A 130 -13.75 -14.01 -2.03
C ILE A 130 -12.81 -12.87 -2.46
N GLY A 131 -13.36 -11.69 -2.74
CA GLY A 131 -12.58 -10.51 -3.08
C GLY A 131 -11.62 -10.07 -1.98
N ALA A 132 -12.04 -10.15 -0.71
CA ALA A 132 -11.18 -9.87 0.43
C ALA A 132 -10.00 -10.85 0.54
N VAL A 133 -10.26 -12.14 0.32
CA VAL A 133 -9.18 -13.16 0.29
C VAL A 133 -8.27 -12.94 -0.92
N ALA A 134 -8.86 -12.71 -2.10
CA ALA A 134 -8.11 -12.44 -3.32
C ALA A 134 -7.21 -11.20 -3.21
N ALA A 135 -7.64 -10.17 -2.47
CA ALA A 135 -6.84 -8.96 -2.27
C ALA A 135 -5.51 -9.20 -1.53
N ASN A 136 -5.40 -10.29 -0.77
CA ASN A 136 -4.13 -10.68 -0.14
C ASN A 136 -3.15 -11.39 -1.08
N ILE A 137 -3.63 -11.86 -2.24
CA ILE A 137 -2.83 -12.57 -3.24
C ILE A 137 -2.52 -11.66 -4.44
N LEU A 138 -3.50 -10.85 -4.84
CA LEU A 138 -3.45 -10.00 -6.03
C LEU A 138 -3.07 -8.54 -5.70
N GLY A 139 -2.97 -8.22 -4.41
CA GLY A 139 -3.04 -6.84 -3.93
C GLY A 139 -4.44 -6.25 -4.08
N THR A 140 -4.71 -5.20 -3.33
CA THR A 140 -6.02 -4.50 -3.36
C THR A 140 -6.36 -3.96 -4.75
N THR A 141 -5.37 -3.44 -5.48
CA THR A 141 -5.53 -2.93 -6.85
C THR A 141 -5.90 -4.05 -7.82
N GLY A 142 -5.15 -5.16 -7.82
CA GLY A 142 -5.38 -6.29 -8.72
C GLY A 142 -6.74 -6.92 -8.50
N ALA A 143 -7.08 -7.26 -7.25
CA ALA A 143 -8.37 -7.83 -6.89
C ALA A 143 -9.53 -6.91 -7.26
N SER A 144 -9.40 -5.60 -7.00
CA SER A 144 -10.42 -4.61 -7.33
C SER A 144 -10.69 -4.53 -8.83
N LEU A 145 -9.65 -4.48 -9.66
CA LEU A 145 -9.80 -4.38 -11.12
C LEU A 145 -10.39 -5.64 -11.74
N ILE A 146 -10.01 -6.82 -11.25
CA ILE A 146 -10.53 -8.10 -11.74
C ILE A 146 -12.01 -8.27 -11.36
N LEU A 147 -12.37 -7.92 -10.12
CA LEU A 147 -13.67 -8.29 -9.56
C LEU A 147 -14.74 -7.20 -9.70
N ILE A 148 -14.39 -5.93 -9.90
CA ILE A 148 -15.40 -4.87 -9.97
C ILE A 148 -16.36 -5.05 -11.16
N ARG A 149 -15.86 -5.42 -12.35
CA ARG A 149 -16.71 -5.59 -13.52
C ARG A 149 -17.65 -6.78 -13.41
N PRO A 150 -17.22 -8.00 -13.01
CA PRO A 150 -18.13 -9.09 -12.69
C PRO A 150 -19.16 -8.71 -11.63
N PHE A 151 -18.76 -8.03 -10.57
CA PHE A 151 -19.66 -7.58 -9.50
C PHE A 151 -20.75 -6.63 -10.02
N LEU A 152 -20.37 -5.67 -10.89
CA LEU A 152 -21.32 -4.76 -11.54
C LEU A 152 -22.29 -5.52 -12.47
N ARG A 153 -21.80 -6.49 -13.25
CA ARG A 153 -22.62 -7.29 -14.19
C ARG A 153 -23.64 -8.16 -13.49
N VAL A 154 -23.22 -8.93 -12.47
CA VAL A 154 -24.14 -9.77 -11.66
C VAL A 154 -25.25 -8.94 -11.04
N ASN A 155 -24.96 -7.68 -10.68
CA ASN A 155 -25.91 -6.78 -10.05
C ASN A 155 -26.59 -5.79 -11.01
N LYS A 156 -26.42 -5.91 -12.32
CA LYS A 156 -26.83 -4.93 -13.35
C LYS A 156 -28.23 -4.33 -13.13
N TYR A 157 -29.21 -5.16 -12.78
CA TYR A 157 -30.61 -4.72 -12.65
C TYR A 157 -30.97 -4.08 -11.31
N ARG A 158 -30.17 -4.30 -10.27
CA ARG A 158 -30.42 -3.74 -8.92
C ARG A 158 -29.21 -3.00 -8.33
N MET A 159 -28.17 -2.77 -9.14
CA MET A 159 -26.98 -2.06 -8.70
C MET A 159 -27.31 -0.67 -8.15
N ARG A 160 -26.76 -0.37 -6.99
CA ARG A 160 -26.83 0.93 -6.32
C ARG A 160 -25.47 1.33 -5.81
N GLY A 161 -25.25 2.62 -5.56
CA GLY A 161 -23.97 3.15 -5.09
C GLY A 161 -23.43 2.45 -3.83
N PHE A 162 -24.29 1.99 -2.91
CA PHE A 162 -23.83 1.30 -1.71
C PHE A 162 -23.11 -0.03 -2.00
N HIS A 163 -23.50 -0.78 -3.02
CA HIS A 163 -22.80 -2.01 -3.41
C HIS A 163 -21.33 -1.72 -3.73
N VAL A 164 -21.10 -0.66 -4.48
CA VAL A 164 -19.74 -0.25 -4.87
C VAL A 164 -18.97 0.31 -3.67
N VAL A 165 -19.64 1.04 -2.78
CA VAL A 165 -19.03 1.55 -1.54
C VAL A 165 -18.55 0.38 -0.67
N PHE A 166 -19.36 -0.65 -0.45
CA PHE A 166 -18.96 -1.83 0.32
C PHE A 166 -17.89 -2.67 -0.41
N PHE A 167 -17.90 -2.71 -1.74
CA PHE A 167 -16.81 -3.29 -2.52
C PHE A 167 -15.49 -2.56 -2.22
N ILE A 168 -15.51 -1.21 -2.19
CA ILE A 168 -14.34 -0.41 -1.80
C ILE A 168 -13.91 -0.72 -0.37
N PHE A 169 -14.84 -0.80 0.58
CA PHE A 169 -14.52 -1.13 1.97
C PHE A 169 -13.80 -2.47 2.08
N VAL A 170 -14.37 -3.49 1.46
CA VAL A 170 -13.95 -4.88 1.63
C VAL A 170 -12.79 -5.24 0.70
N VAL A 171 -12.95 -5.07 -0.61
CA VAL A 171 -11.96 -5.59 -1.58
C VAL A 171 -10.80 -4.63 -1.78
N SER A 172 -11.09 -3.34 -1.87
CA SER A 172 -10.06 -2.35 -2.16
C SER A 172 -9.23 -1.93 -0.93
N ASN A 173 -9.64 -2.30 0.29
CA ASN A 173 -8.94 -1.90 1.51
C ASN A 173 -8.85 -3.03 2.54
N ILE A 174 -9.85 -3.21 3.41
CA ILE A 174 -9.80 -4.13 4.56
C ILE A 174 -9.33 -5.53 4.14
N GLY A 175 -9.82 -6.04 3.01
CA GLY A 175 -9.50 -7.36 2.50
C GLY A 175 -8.00 -7.61 2.35
N GLY A 176 -7.25 -6.66 1.83
CA GLY A 176 -5.82 -6.81 1.52
C GLY A 176 -4.86 -6.55 2.69
N ALA A 177 -5.32 -6.61 3.94
CA ALA A 177 -4.49 -6.24 5.08
C ALA A 177 -3.56 -7.36 5.60
N LEU A 178 -3.67 -8.59 5.10
CA LEU A 178 -2.95 -9.74 5.67
C LEU A 178 -1.60 -10.03 5.01
N THR A 179 -1.29 -9.40 3.88
CA THR A 179 -0.02 -9.63 3.18
C THR A 179 0.59 -8.31 2.71
N PRO A 180 1.92 -8.24 2.61
CA PRO A 180 2.61 -7.07 2.10
C PRO A 180 2.59 -6.96 0.56
N ILE A 181 1.58 -7.53 -0.11
CA ILE A 181 1.36 -7.34 -1.55
C ILE A 181 0.61 -6.01 -1.81
N GLY A 182 -0.06 -5.48 -0.79
CA GLY A 182 -0.66 -4.14 -0.83
C GLY A 182 0.37 -3.03 -0.56
N PRO A 183 0.17 -1.82 -1.14
CA PRO A 183 1.13 -0.72 -1.10
C PRO A 183 1.72 -0.37 0.27
N PRO A 184 0.95 -0.16 1.33
CA PRO A 184 1.52 0.29 2.61
C PRO A 184 2.38 -0.79 3.27
N LEU A 185 1.91 -2.04 3.27
CA LEU A 185 2.60 -3.14 3.93
C LEU A 185 3.83 -3.58 3.15
N PHE A 186 3.82 -3.43 1.82
CA PHE A 186 5.00 -3.68 1.00
C PHE A 186 6.16 -2.73 1.34
N LEU A 187 5.87 -1.46 1.60
CA LEU A 187 6.90 -0.52 2.04
C LEU A 187 7.44 -0.89 3.43
N GLY A 188 6.60 -1.42 4.32
CA GLY A 188 7.05 -2.01 5.58
C GLY A 188 7.97 -3.21 5.37
N TYR A 189 7.61 -4.10 4.43
CA TYR A 189 8.43 -5.24 4.06
C TYR A 189 9.80 -4.80 3.53
N LEU A 190 9.86 -3.77 2.69
CA LEU A 190 11.13 -3.18 2.23
C LEU A 190 11.99 -2.59 3.36
N LYS A 191 11.38 -2.25 4.50
CA LYS A 191 12.07 -1.76 5.72
C LYS A 191 12.45 -2.89 6.69
N GLY A 192 12.06 -4.14 6.40
CA GLY A 192 12.40 -5.31 7.21
C GLY A 192 11.23 -5.85 8.05
N VAL A 193 9.98 -5.41 7.82
CA VAL A 193 8.81 -6.08 8.42
C VAL A 193 8.63 -7.44 7.74
N PRO A 194 8.64 -8.55 8.49
CA PRO A 194 8.60 -9.89 7.89
C PRO A 194 7.27 -10.14 7.16
N PHE A 195 7.32 -10.83 6.01
CA PHE A 195 6.15 -11.09 5.19
C PHE A 195 5.02 -11.79 5.97
N TRP A 196 5.33 -12.86 6.67
CA TRP A 196 4.34 -13.69 7.38
C TRP A 196 3.93 -13.12 8.74
N TRP A 197 4.74 -12.23 9.34
CA TRP A 197 4.40 -11.59 10.61
C TRP A 197 3.07 -10.83 10.55
N ILE A 198 2.78 -10.20 9.42
CA ILE A 198 1.53 -9.46 9.23
C ILE A 198 0.34 -10.41 9.36
N LEU A 199 0.34 -11.51 8.63
CA LEU A 199 -0.70 -12.52 8.69
C LEU A 199 -0.85 -13.08 10.11
N GLU A 200 0.25 -13.50 10.75
CA GLU A 200 0.24 -14.07 12.10
C GLU A 200 -0.28 -13.09 13.16
N SER A 201 0.00 -11.80 12.96
CA SER A 201 -0.20 -10.78 14.00
C SER A 201 -1.51 -10.04 13.93
N ILE A 202 -2.16 -9.93 12.74
CA ILE A 202 -3.35 -9.08 12.59
C ILE A 202 -4.57 -9.80 12.02
N TRP A 203 -4.51 -11.11 11.70
CA TRP A 203 -5.61 -11.87 11.08
C TRP A 203 -6.93 -11.79 11.87
N TYR A 204 -6.86 -11.79 13.21
CA TYR A 204 -8.05 -11.71 14.04
C TYR A 204 -8.71 -10.31 14.01
N MET A 205 -7.93 -9.24 13.92
CA MET A 205 -8.44 -7.87 13.74
C MET A 205 -9.08 -7.71 12.37
N TRP A 206 -8.42 -8.27 11.34
CA TRP A 206 -8.94 -8.34 9.98
C TRP A 206 -10.27 -9.09 9.92
N LEU A 207 -10.35 -10.26 10.54
CA LEU A 207 -11.56 -11.09 10.55
C LEU A 207 -12.73 -10.37 11.22
N ILE A 208 -12.50 -9.74 12.38
CA ILE A 208 -13.54 -8.97 13.09
C ILE A 208 -14.05 -7.83 12.20
N ALA A 209 -13.16 -7.02 11.63
CA ALA A 209 -13.56 -5.91 10.76
C ALA A 209 -14.32 -6.41 9.52
N LEU A 210 -13.82 -7.45 8.86
CA LEU A 210 -14.45 -8.05 7.69
C LEU A 210 -15.86 -8.58 7.98
N VAL A 211 -16.02 -9.35 9.06
CA VAL A 211 -17.30 -9.93 9.46
C VAL A 211 -18.32 -8.83 9.75
N ILE A 212 -17.94 -7.79 10.50
CA ILE A 212 -18.84 -6.68 10.83
C ILE A 212 -19.30 -5.97 9.55
N VAL A 213 -18.36 -5.60 8.66
CA VAL A 213 -18.66 -4.87 7.43
C VAL A 213 -19.53 -5.72 6.49
N LEU A 214 -19.24 -7.02 6.35
CA LEU A 214 -20.05 -7.94 5.54
C LEU A 214 -21.43 -8.18 6.15
N ALA A 215 -21.57 -8.25 7.47
CA ALA A 215 -22.86 -8.38 8.14
C ALA A 215 -23.73 -7.14 7.91
N VAL A 216 -23.17 -5.93 8.06
CA VAL A 216 -23.88 -4.68 7.76
C VAL A 216 -24.29 -4.64 6.29
N PHE A 217 -23.38 -5.03 5.37
CA PHE A 217 -23.71 -5.12 3.95
C PHE A 217 -24.85 -6.10 3.70
N LEU A 218 -24.82 -7.30 4.28
CA LEU A 218 -25.88 -8.30 4.14
C LEU A 218 -27.25 -7.76 4.53
N VAL A 219 -27.32 -7.04 5.65
CA VAL A 219 -28.58 -6.43 6.13
C VAL A 219 -29.08 -5.38 5.11
N ILE A 220 -28.22 -4.46 4.70
CA ILE A 220 -28.59 -3.38 3.76
C ILE A 220 -28.99 -3.98 2.40
N ASP A 221 -28.23 -4.96 1.91
CA ASP A 221 -28.49 -5.58 0.62
C ASP A 221 -29.76 -6.45 0.65
N THR A 222 -30.06 -7.13 1.77
CA THR A 222 -31.31 -7.89 1.94
C THR A 222 -32.54 -6.97 1.92
N ILE A 223 -32.46 -5.82 2.61
CA ILE A 223 -33.52 -4.81 2.56
C ILE A 223 -33.73 -4.28 1.13
N SER A 224 -32.64 -4.00 0.44
CA SER A 224 -32.63 -3.54 -0.95
C SER A 224 -33.20 -4.61 -1.91
N PHE A 225 -32.84 -5.88 -1.69
CA PHE A 225 -33.28 -7.02 -2.49
C PHE A 225 -34.80 -7.26 -2.35
N ARG A 226 -35.34 -7.27 -1.14
CA ARG A 226 -36.80 -7.40 -0.90
C ARG A 226 -37.58 -6.30 -1.60
N LYS A 227 -37.08 -5.05 -1.61
CA LYS A 227 -37.70 -3.95 -2.34
C LYS A 227 -37.63 -4.12 -3.86
N PHE A 228 -36.58 -4.75 -4.36
CA PHE A 228 -36.43 -5.05 -5.79
C PHE A 228 -37.39 -6.16 -6.23
N GLU A 229 -37.50 -7.25 -5.46
CA GLU A 229 -38.42 -8.38 -5.76
C GLU A 229 -39.88 -7.97 -5.74
N ALA A 230 -40.29 -7.02 -4.89
CA ALA A 230 -41.61 -6.45 -4.88
C ALA A 230 -41.94 -5.55 -6.09
N GLY A 231 -40.98 -5.23 -6.93
CA GLY A 231 -41.12 -4.33 -8.07
C GLY A 231 -41.14 -5.04 -9.43
N PRO A 232 -41.64 -4.39 -10.51
CA PRO A 232 -41.82 -5.02 -11.82
C PRO A 232 -40.48 -5.39 -12.49
N LYS A 233 -39.37 -4.83 -12.08
CA LYS A 233 -38.04 -5.08 -12.65
C LYS A 233 -37.48 -6.48 -12.38
N HIS A 234 -38.08 -7.24 -11.44
CA HIS A 234 -37.61 -8.61 -11.16
C HIS A 234 -37.81 -9.56 -12.34
N LEU A 235 -38.82 -9.32 -13.20
CA LEU A 235 -39.11 -10.11 -14.39
C LEU A 235 -37.98 -10.06 -15.45
N LEU A 236 -37.21 -8.96 -15.49
CA LEU A 236 -36.08 -8.81 -16.40
C LEU A 236 -34.87 -9.71 -16.03
N ARG A 237 -34.83 -10.17 -14.78
CA ARG A 237 -33.77 -11.05 -14.27
C ARG A 237 -33.84 -12.47 -14.81
N SER A 238 -35.07 -12.98 -15.07
CA SER A 238 -35.28 -14.38 -15.44
C SER A 238 -34.93 -14.72 -16.89
N GLN A 239 -34.61 -13.73 -17.71
CA GLN A 239 -34.39 -13.89 -19.15
C GLN A 239 -32.93 -14.06 -19.57
N LEU A 240 -31.96 -13.92 -18.67
CA LEU A 240 -30.53 -13.97 -19.02
C LEU A 240 -29.81 -15.07 -18.25
N HIS A 241 -29.64 -16.21 -18.92
CA HIS A 241 -28.62 -17.21 -18.56
C HIS A 241 -27.39 -16.90 -19.41
N GLU A 242 -26.43 -16.19 -18.85
CA GLU A 242 -25.08 -16.06 -19.43
C GLU A 242 -24.19 -17.06 -18.70
N ASP A 243 -23.43 -17.90 -19.43
CA ASP A 243 -22.52 -18.89 -18.85
C ASP A 243 -21.32 -18.18 -18.20
N ALA A 244 -20.80 -18.77 -17.11
CA ALA A 244 -19.59 -18.28 -16.49
C ALA A 244 -18.40 -18.51 -17.44
N GLU A 245 -17.64 -17.47 -17.72
CA GLU A 245 -16.48 -17.52 -18.61
C GLU A 245 -15.26 -16.92 -17.91
N VAL A 246 -14.14 -17.64 -17.97
CA VAL A 246 -12.86 -17.16 -17.46
C VAL A 246 -11.87 -17.14 -18.60
N ASN A 247 -11.46 -15.95 -19.00
CA ASN A 247 -10.50 -15.76 -20.08
C ASN A 247 -9.18 -15.22 -19.52
N GLY A 248 -8.06 -15.66 -20.13
CA GLY A 248 -6.72 -15.20 -19.73
C GLY A 248 -6.15 -15.91 -18.51
N MET A 249 -6.58 -17.15 -18.22
CA MET A 249 -6.09 -17.96 -17.09
C MET A 249 -4.57 -18.16 -17.06
N HIS A 250 -3.88 -18.12 -18.22
CA HIS A 250 -2.43 -18.17 -18.27
C HIS A 250 -1.76 -17.01 -17.51
N ASN A 251 -2.46 -15.91 -17.30
CA ASN A 251 -1.96 -14.76 -16.51
C ASN A 251 -1.84 -15.08 -15.01
N VAL A 252 -2.52 -16.12 -14.52
CA VAL A 252 -2.34 -16.62 -13.15
C VAL A 252 -0.90 -17.13 -12.94
N PHE A 253 -0.29 -17.71 -13.99
CA PHE A 253 1.13 -18.09 -13.93
C PHE A 253 2.03 -16.85 -13.74
N PHE A 254 1.85 -15.79 -14.53
CA PHE A 254 2.62 -14.57 -14.38
C PHE A 254 2.38 -13.89 -13.03
N LEU A 255 1.15 -13.94 -12.51
CA LEU A 255 0.84 -13.48 -11.18
C LEU A 255 1.62 -14.27 -10.11
N ALA A 256 1.65 -15.61 -10.22
CA ALA A 256 2.43 -16.44 -9.31
C ALA A 256 3.94 -16.10 -9.36
N VAL A 257 4.47 -15.80 -10.55
CA VAL A 257 5.86 -15.35 -10.73
C VAL A 257 6.07 -14.00 -10.01
N ILE A 258 5.15 -13.03 -10.12
CA ILE A 258 5.27 -11.73 -9.41
C ILE A 258 5.26 -11.96 -7.90
N VAL A 259 4.34 -12.76 -7.39
CA VAL A 259 4.25 -13.06 -5.94
C VAL A 259 5.52 -13.77 -5.46
N ALA A 260 6.04 -14.76 -6.21
CA ALA A 260 7.30 -15.43 -5.89
C ALA A 260 8.49 -14.46 -5.93
N ALA A 261 8.51 -13.53 -6.90
CA ALA A 261 9.56 -12.55 -7.01
C ALA A 261 9.64 -11.58 -5.81
N VAL A 262 8.53 -11.37 -5.06
CA VAL A 262 8.55 -10.55 -3.83
C VAL A 262 9.58 -11.05 -2.83
N PHE A 263 9.80 -12.35 -2.77
CA PHE A 263 10.74 -13.00 -1.84
C PHE A 263 12.21 -13.00 -2.33
N VAL A 264 12.49 -12.46 -3.51
CA VAL A 264 13.85 -12.39 -4.06
C VAL A 264 14.49 -11.09 -3.59
N GLU A 265 15.46 -11.17 -2.67
CA GLU A 265 16.13 -9.99 -2.10
C GLU A 265 17.49 -9.72 -2.78
N THR A 266 18.16 -10.78 -3.22
CA THR A 266 19.50 -10.69 -3.82
C THR A 266 19.54 -11.45 -5.16
N PRO A 267 20.32 -10.95 -6.15
CA PRO A 267 20.99 -9.65 -6.20
C PRO A 267 20.05 -8.46 -6.38
N SER A 268 20.54 -7.24 -6.11
CA SER A 268 19.77 -6.01 -6.25
C SER A 268 19.09 -5.91 -7.61
N PHE A 269 17.82 -5.51 -7.63
CA PHE A 269 16.96 -5.36 -8.82
C PHE A 269 16.58 -6.66 -9.56
N LEU A 270 16.99 -7.84 -9.10
CA LEU A 270 16.53 -9.10 -9.71
C LEU A 270 15.01 -9.28 -9.53
N ARG A 271 14.49 -8.96 -8.34
CA ARG A 271 13.05 -8.95 -8.04
C ARG A 271 12.28 -8.11 -9.05
N GLU A 272 12.70 -6.86 -9.24
CA GLU A 272 12.07 -5.92 -10.16
C GLU A 272 12.15 -6.40 -11.61
N ALA A 273 13.28 -6.96 -12.01
CA ALA A 273 13.47 -7.54 -13.35
C ALA A 273 12.53 -8.72 -13.60
N LEU A 274 12.37 -9.63 -12.63
CA LEU A 274 11.43 -10.75 -12.72
C LEU A 274 9.99 -10.28 -12.82
N MET A 275 9.59 -9.27 -12.02
CA MET A 275 8.25 -8.70 -12.06
C MET A 275 7.97 -8.02 -13.41
N ILE A 276 8.92 -7.24 -13.95
CA ILE A 276 8.79 -6.60 -15.26
C ILE A 276 8.70 -7.65 -16.36
N ALA A 277 9.54 -8.70 -16.32
CA ALA A 277 9.51 -9.80 -17.30
C ALA A 277 8.16 -10.54 -17.27
N ALA A 278 7.62 -10.82 -16.08
CA ALA A 278 6.31 -11.43 -15.91
C ALA A 278 5.19 -10.54 -16.46
N ALA A 279 5.22 -9.24 -16.16
CA ALA A 279 4.24 -8.27 -16.68
C ALA A 279 4.31 -8.17 -18.21
N ALA A 280 5.51 -8.09 -18.78
CA ALA A 280 5.72 -8.07 -20.23
C ALA A 280 5.23 -9.38 -20.87
N GLY A 281 5.60 -10.54 -20.32
CA GLY A 281 5.11 -11.84 -20.77
C GLY A 281 3.59 -11.93 -20.76
N SER A 282 2.95 -11.50 -19.67
CA SER A 282 1.49 -11.41 -19.56
C SER A 282 0.90 -10.51 -20.64
N TYR A 283 1.42 -9.31 -20.82
CA TYR A 283 0.90 -8.35 -21.78
C TYR A 283 0.96 -8.85 -23.23
N PHE A 284 2.11 -9.42 -23.64
CA PHE A 284 2.30 -9.88 -25.01
C PHE A 284 1.60 -11.21 -25.33
N THR A 285 1.36 -12.08 -24.32
CA THR A 285 0.66 -13.36 -24.50
C THR A 285 -0.85 -13.24 -24.36
N THR A 286 -1.35 -12.16 -23.76
CA THR A 286 -2.78 -11.91 -23.62
C THR A 286 -3.37 -11.42 -24.94
N ARG A 287 -4.47 -12.06 -25.37
CA ARG A 287 -5.21 -11.67 -26.56
C ARG A 287 -5.77 -10.26 -26.43
N ASN A 288 -5.67 -9.45 -27.48
CA ASN A 288 -6.16 -8.07 -27.47
C ASN A 288 -7.66 -7.96 -27.14
N GLU A 289 -8.46 -8.98 -27.47
CA GLU A 289 -9.88 -9.04 -27.11
C GLU A 289 -10.11 -8.97 -25.60
N ILE A 290 -9.21 -9.57 -24.80
CA ILE A 290 -9.28 -9.55 -23.33
C ILE A 290 -8.98 -8.14 -22.81
N HIS A 291 -7.97 -7.49 -23.38
CA HIS A 291 -7.65 -6.10 -23.02
C HIS A 291 -8.81 -5.16 -23.36
N VAL A 292 -9.46 -5.35 -24.51
CA VAL A 292 -10.65 -4.57 -24.90
C VAL A 292 -11.82 -4.87 -23.96
N LYS A 293 -12.11 -6.15 -23.67
CA LYS A 293 -13.17 -6.53 -22.72
C LYS A 293 -12.96 -5.93 -21.32
N ASN A 294 -11.69 -5.71 -20.94
CA ASN A 294 -11.31 -5.12 -19.64
C ASN A 294 -11.09 -3.60 -19.71
N ASP A 295 -11.33 -2.93 -20.84
CA ASP A 295 -11.00 -1.51 -21.06
C ASP A 295 -9.59 -1.17 -20.56
N PHE A 296 -8.64 -2.10 -20.78
CA PHE A 296 -7.29 -1.99 -20.27
C PHE A 296 -6.55 -0.86 -20.97
N ASN A 297 -5.99 0.05 -20.18
CA ASN A 297 -5.09 1.10 -20.67
C ASN A 297 -4.10 1.50 -19.57
N PHE A 298 -2.95 2.04 -19.96
CA PHE A 298 -1.88 2.43 -19.03
C PHE A 298 -2.12 3.78 -18.32
N GLY A 299 -3.23 4.46 -18.57
CA GLY A 299 -3.55 5.77 -17.96
C GLY A 299 -3.47 5.75 -16.43
N PRO A 300 -4.20 4.85 -15.76
CA PRO A 300 -4.21 4.80 -14.29
C PRO A 300 -2.84 4.57 -13.67
N ILE A 301 -2.08 3.60 -14.18
CA ILE A 301 -0.75 3.31 -13.60
C ILE A 301 0.26 4.43 -13.89
N LYS A 302 0.15 5.09 -15.04
CA LYS A 302 0.97 6.27 -15.38
C LYS A 302 0.69 7.43 -14.41
N GLU A 303 -0.58 7.69 -14.10
CA GLU A 303 -0.98 8.73 -13.15
C GLU A 303 -0.41 8.43 -11.76
N VAL A 304 -0.59 7.20 -11.27
CA VAL A 304 -0.03 6.74 -10.00
C VAL A 304 1.49 6.90 -10.00
N ALA A 305 2.20 6.42 -11.03
CA ALA A 305 3.66 6.51 -11.08
C ALA A 305 4.14 7.96 -10.97
N ILE A 306 3.55 8.89 -11.70
CA ILE A 306 3.97 10.30 -11.67
C ILE A 306 3.68 10.95 -10.32
N LEU A 307 2.50 10.72 -9.74
CA LEU A 307 2.15 11.27 -8.43
C LEU A 307 3.07 10.75 -7.34
N PHE A 308 3.39 9.46 -7.37
CA PHE A 308 4.23 8.83 -6.37
C PHE A 308 5.71 9.24 -6.47
N VAL A 309 6.23 9.64 -7.64
CA VAL A 309 7.55 10.31 -7.71
C VAL A 309 7.57 11.53 -6.78
N GLY A 310 6.55 12.38 -6.90
CA GLY A 310 6.43 13.56 -6.04
C GLY A 310 6.27 13.20 -4.55
N ILE A 311 5.38 12.24 -4.26
CA ILE A 311 5.12 11.78 -2.88
C ILE A 311 6.40 11.23 -2.25
N PHE A 312 7.09 10.29 -2.90
CA PHE A 312 8.31 9.67 -2.38
C PHE A 312 9.41 10.70 -2.15
N ALA A 313 9.59 11.65 -3.07
CA ALA A 313 10.59 12.70 -2.90
C ALA A 313 10.22 13.68 -1.77
N THR A 314 8.96 14.12 -1.70
CA THR A 314 8.53 15.12 -0.73
C THR A 314 8.37 14.57 0.69
N MET A 315 8.12 13.27 0.88
CA MET A 315 7.93 12.70 2.21
C MET A 315 9.24 12.53 2.99
N VAL A 316 10.42 12.51 2.32
CA VAL A 316 11.71 12.24 2.99
C VAL A 316 11.99 13.20 4.13
N PRO A 317 11.83 14.53 4.00
CA PRO A 317 11.99 15.46 5.11
C PRO A 317 11.05 15.14 6.29
N ALA A 318 9.82 14.72 6.02
CA ALA A 318 8.88 14.38 7.08
C ALA A 318 9.26 13.07 7.79
N LEU A 319 9.74 12.07 7.05
CA LEU A 319 10.24 10.82 7.62
C LEU A 319 11.43 11.07 8.55
N ASP A 320 12.44 11.77 8.07
CA ASP A 320 13.66 12.06 8.82
C ASP A 320 13.37 12.93 10.05
N TRP A 321 12.50 13.96 9.89
CA TRP A 321 12.10 14.82 11.01
C TRP A 321 11.35 14.01 12.08
N LEU A 322 10.40 13.16 11.68
CA LEU A 322 9.65 12.32 12.61
C LEU A 322 10.56 11.31 13.31
N GLU A 323 11.51 10.71 12.60
CA GLU A 323 12.47 9.78 13.19
C GLU A 323 13.33 10.46 14.27
N LEU A 324 13.76 11.70 14.05
CA LEU A 324 14.61 12.42 14.99
C LEU A 324 13.85 13.17 16.09
N ASN A 325 12.59 13.52 15.88
CA ASN A 325 11.80 14.38 16.78
C ASN A 325 10.51 13.73 17.30
N ALA A 326 10.35 12.41 17.14
CA ALA A 326 9.13 11.69 17.52
C ALA A 326 8.72 11.95 18.99
N GLY A 327 9.69 12.05 19.89
CA GLY A 327 9.44 12.36 21.31
C GLY A 327 8.74 13.70 21.54
N SER A 328 8.95 14.71 20.68
CA SER A 328 8.31 16.03 20.78
C SER A 328 6.86 16.04 20.29
N VAL A 329 6.45 15.03 19.50
CA VAL A 329 5.08 14.93 18.94
C VAL A 329 4.09 14.43 20.00
N GLY A 330 4.56 13.89 21.13
CA GLY A 330 3.71 13.41 22.23
C GLY A 330 2.96 12.11 21.94
N LEU A 331 3.37 11.36 20.92
CA LEU A 331 2.83 10.04 20.60
C LEU A 331 3.44 9.00 21.55
N THR A 332 2.67 8.53 22.52
CA THR A 332 3.16 7.59 23.54
C THR A 332 2.39 6.27 23.59
N LYS A 333 1.19 6.22 23.03
CA LYS A 333 0.29 5.07 23.11
C LYS A 333 0.01 4.46 21.75
N ALA A 334 -0.12 3.14 21.70
CA ALA A 334 -0.45 2.41 20.47
C ALA A 334 -1.77 2.91 19.82
N GLY A 335 -2.77 3.27 20.63
CA GLY A 335 -4.01 3.86 20.15
C GLY A 335 -3.84 5.19 19.40
N GLN A 336 -2.86 6.02 19.79
CA GLN A 336 -2.55 7.26 19.09
C GLN A 336 -1.91 6.95 17.72
N PHE A 337 -1.06 5.93 17.64
CA PHE A 337 -0.51 5.45 16.36
C PHE A 337 -1.61 4.89 15.46
N TYR A 338 -2.54 4.10 16.02
CA TYR A 338 -3.68 3.56 15.27
C TYR A 338 -4.55 4.67 14.65
N TRP A 339 -5.04 5.60 15.47
CA TRP A 339 -5.89 6.70 15.01
C TRP A 339 -5.13 7.72 14.16
N GLY A 340 -3.90 8.05 14.53
CA GLY A 340 -3.07 8.99 13.78
C GLY A 340 -2.76 8.48 12.38
N THR A 341 -2.26 7.25 12.28
CA THR A 341 -2.03 6.58 10.98
C THR A 341 -3.33 6.46 10.19
N GLY A 342 -4.42 6.08 10.87
CA GLY A 342 -5.72 5.90 10.25
C GLY A 342 -6.29 7.19 9.69
N VAL A 343 -6.34 8.26 10.46
CA VAL A 343 -6.85 9.57 10.00
C VAL A 343 -6.02 10.07 8.81
N LEU A 344 -4.70 9.95 8.90
CA LEU A 344 -3.82 10.32 7.81
C LEU A 344 -4.10 9.48 6.56
N SER A 345 -4.20 8.16 6.68
CA SER A 345 -4.51 7.24 5.58
C SER A 345 -5.90 7.47 4.97
N GLY A 346 -6.88 7.87 5.78
CA GLY A 346 -8.23 8.18 5.28
C GLY A 346 -8.30 9.42 4.38
N VAL A 347 -7.34 10.34 4.51
CA VAL A 347 -7.27 11.58 3.73
C VAL A 347 -6.20 11.52 2.65
N LEU A 348 -5.15 10.73 2.90
CA LEU A 348 -3.99 10.56 2.03
C LEU A 348 -3.87 9.08 1.67
N ASP A 349 -3.07 8.75 0.66
CA ASP A 349 -2.78 7.35 0.34
C ASP A 349 -2.18 6.61 1.55
N ASN A 350 -2.51 5.32 1.71
CA ASN A 350 -2.09 4.48 2.83
C ASN A 350 -0.55 4.38 2.97
N ALA A 351 0.18 4.37 1.86
CA ALA A 351 1.60 4.12 1.84
C ALA A 351 2.42 5.22 2.55
N PRO A 352 2.23 6.52 2.28
CA PRO A 352 2.87 7.59 3.03
C PRO A 352 2.46 7.58 4.50
N ALA A 353 1.18 7.32 4.82
CA ALA A 353 0.71 7.26 6.19
C ALA A 353 1.45 6.19 7.00
N TYR A 354 1.59 4.98 6.43
CA TYR A 354 2.33 3.88 7.03
C TYR A 354 3.78 4.27 7.34
N LEU A 355 4.53 4.77 6.33
CA LEU A 355 5.96 5.09 6.49
C LEU A 355 6.20 6.22 7.51
N ASN A 356 5.38 7.27 7.50
CA ASN A 356 5.53 8.35 8.46
C ASN A 356 5.38 7.85 9.90
N PHE A 357 4.38 7.03 10.19
CA PHE A 357 4.17 6.50 11.53
C PHE A 357 5.16 5.39 11.90
N LEU A 358 5.66 4.61 10.93
CA LEU A 358 6.77 3.68 11.16
C LEU A 358 8.04 4.44 11.56
N SER A 359 8.41 5.51 10.84
CA SER A 359 9.56 6.35 11.17
C SER A 359 9.39 7.02 12.53
N ALA A 360 8.19 7.52 12.85
CA ALA A 360 7.89 8.05 14.18
C ALA A 360 8.08 7.00 15.29
N SER A 361 7.67 5.75 15.06
CA SER A 361 7.85 4.67 16.04
C SER A 361 9.32 4.29 16.21
N ILE A 362 10.09 4.28 15.11
CA ILE A 362 11.55 4.05 15.17
C ILE A 362 12.20 5.17 15.99
N GLY A 363 11.94 6.44 15.67
CA GLY A 363 12.53 7.58 16.37
C GLY A 363 12.15 7.67 17.84
N LEU A 364 10.95 7.17 18.21
CA LEU A 364 10.47 7.21 19.60
C LEU A 364 11.07 6.09 20.46
N PHE A 365 11.22 4.89 19.93
CA PHE A 365 11.51 3.71 20.71
C PHE A 365 12.91 3.14 20.51
N VAL A 366 13.50 3.31 19.32
CA VAL A 366 14.77 2.66 18.96
C VAL A 366 15.96 3.48 19.44
N ASP A 367 16.73 2.93 20.35
CA ASP A 367 17.97 3.53 20.85
C ASP A 367 19.18 3.10 20.00
N LYS A 368 20.01 4.06 19.61
CA LYS A 368 21.22 3.82 18.80
C LYS A 368 22.21 2.87 19.48
N ASN A 369 22.29 2.90 20.83
CA ASN A 369 23.19 2.02 21.58
C ASN A 369 22.72 0.58 21.49
N ILE A 370 21.41 0.31 21.57
CA ILE A 370 20.85 -1.02 21.38
C ILE A 370 21.14 -1.55 19.98
N VAL A 371 20.96 -0.70 18.96
CA VAL A 371 21.29 -1.06 17.59
C VAL A 371 22.76 -1.44 17.45
N ALA A 372 23.66 -0.68 18.06
CA ALA A 372 25.11 -0.97 18.01
C ALA A 372 25.43 -2.32 18.70
N GLU A 373 24.84 -2.59 19.87
CA GLU A 373 25.05 -3.84 20.58
C GLU A 373 24.46 -5.05 19.84
N VAL A 374 23.28 -4.90 19.25
CA VAL A 374 22.66 -5.95 18.41
C VAL A 374 23.52 -6.24 17.18
N ASN A 375 24.06 -5.22 16.51
CA ASN A 375 24.97 -5.41 15.38
C ASN A 375 26.27 -6.13 15.81
N HIS A 376 26.79 -5.84 16.99
CA HIS A 376 27.93 -6.58 17.55
C HIS A 376 27.59 -8.05 17.80
N LEU A 377 26.40 -8.35 18.34
CA LEU A 377 25.93 -9.73 18.51
C LEU A 377 25.77 -10.46 17.19
N VAL A 378 25.25 -9.79 16.18
CA VAL A 378 25.12 -10.35 14.82
C VAL A 378 26.52 -10.68 14.25
N ALA A 379 27.46 -9.75 14.32
CA ALA A 379 28.82 -9.95 13.84
C ALA A 379 29.57 -11.07 14.59
N SER A 380 29.25 -11.27 15.86
CA SER A 380 29.84 -12.34 16.69
C SER A 380 29.02 -13.65 16.71
N HIS A 381 28.00 -13.78 15.83
CA HIS A 381 27.07 -14.92 15.79
C HIS A 381 26.46 -15.27 17.17
N GLY A 382 26.15 -14.23 17.94
CA GLY A 382 25.56 -14.37 19.27
C GLY A 382 26.55 -14.64 20.41
N ALA A 383 27.85 -14.63 20.14
CA ALA A 383 28.86 -14.73 21.18
C ALA A 383 28.77 -13.52 22.14
N GLY A 384 28.70 -13.79 23.45
CA GLY A 384 28.55 -12.72 24.42
C GLY A 384 27.12 -12.40 24.85
N MET A 385 26.09 -13.04 24.31
CA MET A 385 24.69 -12.78 24.65
C MET A 385 24.39 -13.00 26.16
N THR A 386 25.06 -13.96 26.80
CA THR A 386 24.94 -14.22 28.24
C THR A 386 25.68 -13.18 29.10
N ALA A 387 26.64 -12.47 28.55
CA ALA A 387 27.47 -11.47 29.24
C ALA A 387 26.85 -10.05 29.19
N ILE A 388 25.72 -9.84 28.49
CA ILE A 388 25.06 -8.54 28.42
C ILE A 388 24.47 -8.20 29.79
N SER A 389 25.07 -7.23 30.49
CA SER A 389 24.68 -6.76 31.82
C SER A 389 24.08 -5.34 31.80
N SER A 390 23.69 -4.83 30.64
CA SER A 390 23.11 -3.50 30.53
C SER A 390 21.69 -3.46 31.14
N VAL A 391 21.25 -2.27 31.56
CA VAL A 391 19.88 -2.02 32.05
C VAL A 391 18.82 -2.38 30.99
N ARG A 392 19.21 -2.45 29.71
CA ARG A 392 18.35 -2.80 28.58
C ARG A 392 18.67 -4.18 27.98
N ALA A 393 19.25 -5.08 28.75
CA ALA A 393 19.65 -6.42 28.30
C ALA A 393 18.48 -7.19 27.66
N ASP A 394 17.29 -7.08 28.24
CA ASP A 394 16.10 -7.76 27.69
C ASP A 394 15.66 -7.20 26.35
N GLU A 395 15.74 -5.87 26.14
CA GLU A 395 15.43 -5.26 24.85
C GLU A 395 16.41 -5.72 23.75
N ILE A 396 17.69 -5.86 24.08
CA ILE A 396 18.72 -6.37 23.17
C ILE A 396 18.44 -7.84 22.83
N ARG A 397 18.18 -8.68 23.85
CA ARG A 397 17.87 -10.10 23.68
C ARG A 397 16.63 -10.31 22.82
N ASN A 398 15.55 -9.56 23.10
CA ASN A 398 14.31 -9.63 22.34
C ASN A 398 14.52 -9.20 20.88
N THR A 399 15.32 -8.16 20.66
CA THR A 399 15.65 -7.69 19.30
C THR A 399 16.44 -8.74 18.52
N PHE A 400 17.48 -9.32 19.14
CA PHE A 400 18.28 -10.38 18.52
C PHE A 400 17.45 -11.65 18.28
N ALA A 401 16.56 -12.02 19.21
CA ALA A 401 15.63 -13.13 19.02
C ALA A 401 14.67 -12.90 17.86
N ALA A 402 14.13 -11.67 17.73
CA ALA A 402 13.30 -11.30 16.59
C ALA A 402 14.08 -11.37 15.26
N LEU A 403 15.32 -10.85 15.21
CA LEU A 403 16.20 -10.98 14.05
C LEU A 403 16.44 -12.45 13.68
N THR A 404 16.80 -13.28 14.63
CA THR A 404 17.08 -14.71 14.39
C THR A 404 15.83 -15.46 13.91
N ARG A 405 14.66 -15.09 14.42
CA ARG A 405 13.38 -15.69 14.01
C ARG A 405 12.97 -15.29 12.59
N PHE A 406 13.08 -14.02 12.25
CA PHE A 406 12.48 -13.48 11.04
C PHE A 406 13.47 -13.24 9.90
N HIS A 407 14.77 -13.10 10.22
CA HIS A 407 15.84 -12.83 9.25
C HIS A 407 17.09 -13.72 9.51
N PRO A 408 16.91 -15.05 9.60
CA PRO A 408 18.00 -15.96 9.96
C PRO A 408 19.18 -15.89 8.99
N ASP A 409 18.91 -15.69 7.69
CA ASP A 409 19.93 -15.61 6.65
C ASP A 409 20.85 -14.39 6.84
N LEU A 410 20.28 -13.25 7.24
CA LEU A 410 21.06 -12.02 7.50
C LEU A 410 21.91 -12.18 8.77
N VAL A 411 21.37 -12.83 9.80
CA VAL A 411 22.13 -13.15 11.03
C VAL A 411 23.26 -14.11 10.72
N ALA A 412 23.03 -15.15 9.91
CA ALA A 412 24.06 -16.08 9.47
C ALA A 412 25.15 -15.42 8.60
N ALA A 413 24.79 -14.41 7.83
CA ALA A 413 25.75 -13.60 7.04
C ALA A 413 26.59 -12.66 7.90
N GLY A 414 26.29 -12.49 9.19
CA GLY A 414 27.01 -11.59 10.11
C GLY A 414 26.83 -10.09 9.83
N SER A 415 25.88 -9.72 8.96
CA SER A 415 25.63 -8.34 8.57
C SER A 415 24.13 -8.13 8.33
N VAL A 416 23.53 -7.17 9.03
CA VAL A 416 22.10 -6.86 8.96
C VAL A 416 21.92 -5.36 8.67
N PRO A 417 21.08 -5.00 7.68
CA PRO A 417 20.72 -3.61 7.40
C PRO A 417 20.17 -2.89 8.63
N LEU A 418 20.52 -1.61 8.80
CA LEU A 418 20.07 -0.79 9.93
C LEU A 418 18.55 -0.80 10.09
N SER A 419 17.82 -0.63 8.98
CA SER A 419 16.36 -0.63 8.97
C SER A 419 15.77 -1.94 9.49
N VAL A 420 16.38 -3.08 9.15
CA VAL A 420 15.96 -4.41 9.63
C VAL A 420 16.19 -4.55 11.12
N VAL A 421 17.32 -4.06 11.66
CA VAL A 421 17.59 -4.05 13.10
C VAL A 421 16.57 -3.17 13.84
N GLN A 422 16.29 -1.97 13.32
CA GLN A 422 15.30 -1.05 13.89
C GLN A 422 13.90 -1.65 13.93
N VAL A 423 13.46 -2.27 12.82
CA VAL A 423 12.17 -2.95 12.74
C VAL A 423 12.14 -4.17 13.67
N SER A 424 13.23 -4.94 13.74
CA SER A 424 13.33 -6.10 14.65
C SER A 424 13.25 -5.69 16.12
N TYR A 425 13.75 -4.50 16.46
CA TYR A 425 13.53 -3.93 17.80
C TYR A 425 12.04 -3.71 18.06
N LEU A 426 11.31 -3.12 17.10
CA LEU A 426 9.85 -2.93 17.25
C LEU A 426 9.12 -4.27 17.38
N LEU A 427 9.49 -5.25 16.56
CA LEU A 427 8.92 -6.60 16.58
C LEU A 427 9.13 -7.30 17.93
N GLY A 428 10.32 -7.18 18.51
CA GLY A 428 10.67 -7.84 19.76
C GLY A 428 10.15 -7.12 21.01
N ASN A 429 10.01 -5.80 20.97
CA ASN A 429 9.76 -5.00 22.18
C ASN A 429 8.51 -4.11 22.10
N ARG A 430 8.00 -3.80 20.91
CA ARG A 430 6.92 -2.81 20.66
C ARG A 430 5.98 -3.25 19.52
N ASP A 431 5.72 -4.54 19.40
CA ASP A 431 4.93 -5.13 18.30
C ASP A 431 3.51 -4.53 18.19
N LEU A 432 2.92 -4.13 19.31
CA LEU A 432 1.59 -3.51 19.35
C LEU A 432 1.52 -2.22 18.54
N TYR A 433 2.61 -1.42 18.53
CA TYR A 433 2.67 -0.19 17.76
C TYR A 433 2.74 -0.47 16.25
N LEU A 434 3.52 -1.48 15.86
CA LEU A 434 3.61 -1.90 14.47
C LEU A 434 2.28 -2.49 13.97
N LYS A 435 1.56 -3.26 14.80
CA LYS A 435 0.18 -3.71 14.53
C LYS A 435 -0.76 -2.52 14.35
N ALA A 436 -0.69 -1.53 15.24
CA ALA A 436 -1.52 -0.33 15.20
C ALA A 436 -1.32 0.47 13.89
N ILE A 437 -0.06 0.66 13.48
CA ILE A 437 0.30 1.33 12.23
C ILE A 437 -0.21 0.53 11.03
N SER A 438 0.01 -0.79 11.03
CA SER A 438 -0.38 -1.68 9.92
C SER A 438 -1.90 -1.69 9.71
N VAL A 439 -2.65 -1.89 10.79
CA VAL A 439 -4.13 -1.92 10.74
C VAL A 439 -4.68 -0.54 10.43
N GLY A 440 -4.18 0.52 11.08
CA GLY A 440 -4.58 1.90 10.85
C GLY A 440 -4.39 2.32 9.40
N SER A 441 -3.22 2.06 8.83
CA SER A 441 -2.93 2.47 7.44
C SER A 441 -3.85 1.79 6.42
N VAL A 442 -4.11 0.49 6.56
CA VAL A 442 -4.90 -0.25 5.57
C VAL A 442 -6.40 -0.03 5.73
N PHE A 443 -6.91 -0.13 6.96
CA PHE A 443 -8.37 -0.06 7.19
C PHE A 443 -8.94 1.30 6.88
N PHE A 444 -8.29 2.36 7.34
CA PHE A 444 -8.80 3.73 7.16
C PHE A 444 -8.67 4.25 5.73
N GLY A 445 -7.85 3.63 4.88
CA GLY A 445 -7.86 3.88 3.45
C GLY A 445 -9.25 3.72 2.82
N ALA A 446 -10.12 2.90 3.43
CA ALA A 446 -11.51 2.76 3.07
C ALA A 446 -12.39 3.99 3.39
N CYS A 447 -11.95 4.92 4.24
CA CYS A 447 -12.78 6.01 4.75
C CYS A 447 -13.16 7.04 3.70
N THR A 448 -12.42 7.16 2.62
CA THR A 448 -12.69 8.10 1.52
C THR A 448 -12.35 7.50 0.15
N TYR A 449 -12.78 8.18 -0.92
CA TYR A 449 -12.41 7.79 -2.28
C TYR A 449 -10.91 8.00 -2.60
N ILE A 450 -10.23 8.85 -1.83
CA ILE A 450 -8.83 9.24 -2.06
C ILE A 450 -7.85 8.52 -1.12
N GLY A 451 -8.35 7.85 -0.08
CA GLY A 451 -7.50 7.17 0.90
C GLY A 451 -6.74 5.96 0.36
N ASN A 452 -7.08 5.49 -0.85
CA ASN A 452 -6.33 4.44 -1.55
C ASN A 452 -6.59 4.51 -3.05
N GLY A 453 -5.58 4.30 -3.88
CA GLY A 453 -5.67 4.34 -5.35
C GLY A 453 -6.81 3.50 -5.95
N PRO A 454 -7.02 2.23 -5.55
CA PRO A 454 -8.12 1.40 -6.03
C PRO A 454 -9.51 2.02 -5.81
N ASN A 455 -9.73 2.79 -4.75
CA ASN A 455 -11.04 3.39 -4.45
C ASN A 455 -11.53 4.29 -5.58
N PHE A 456 -10.64 5.16 -6.05
CA PHE A 456 -10.95 6.09 -7.14
C PHE A 456 -11.18 5.35 -8.46
N MET A 457 -10.38 4.33 -8.75
CA MET A 457 -10.53 3.51 -9.95
C MET A 457 -11.87 2.76 -9.96
N VAL A 458 -12.21 2.09 -8.86
CA VAL A 458 -13.49 1.38 -8.69
C VAL A 458 -14.67 2.33 -8.84
N LYS A 459 -14.61 3.51 -8.21
CA LYS A 459 -15.63 4.56 -8.37
C LYS A 459 -15.76 4.98 -9.83
N SER A 460 -14.66 5.24 -10.52
CA SER A 460 -14.67 5.69 -11.93
C SER A 460 -15.28 4.62 -12.86
N ILE A 461 -14.91 3.34 -12.68
CA ILE A 461 -15.46 2.22 -13.45
C ILE A 461 -16.97 2.09 -13.20
N ALA A 462 -17.42 2.23 -11.96
CA ALA A 462 -18.84 2.15 -11.62
C ALA A 462 -19.64 3.31 -12.24
N GLU A 463 -19.12 4.54 -12.21
CA GLU A 463 -19.72 5.71 -12.84
C GLU A 463 -19.82 5.55 -14.36
N GLN A 464 -18.79 5.00 -15.01
CA GLN A 464 -18.81 4.69 -16.45
C GLN A 464 -19.86 3.61 -16.78
N ALA A 465 -20.11 2.66 -15.87
CA ALA A 465 -21.17 1.66 -16.00
C ALA A 465 -22.57 2.20 -15.65
N GLY A 466 -22.72 3.50 -15.40
CA GLY A 466 -24.01 4.16 -15.12
C GLY A 466 -24.48 4.06 -13.67
N VAL A 467 -23.61 3.66 -12.73
CA VAL A 467 -23.97 3.62 -11.31
C VAL A 467 -23.89 5.02 -10.70
N ALA A 468 -24.99 5.47 -10.10
CA ALA A 468 -25.01 6.74 -9.37
C ALA A 468 -24.21 6.59 -8.06
N MET A 469 -22.97 7.07 -8.05
CA MET A 469 -22.12 7.04 -6.87
C MET A 469 -22.40 8.20 -5.92
N PRO A 470 -22.27 7.99 -4.59
CA PRO A 470 -22.38 9.09 -3.62
C PRO A 470 -21.30 10.15 -3.86
N SER A 471 -21.63 11.41 -3.56
CA SER A 471 -20.61 12.47 -3.51
C SER A 471 -19.57 12.17 -2.44
N PHE A 472 -18.43 12.87 -2.46
CA PHE A 472 -17.35 12.68 -1.49
C PHE A 472 -17.86 12.76 -0.04
N PHE A 473 -18.55 13.85 0.31
CA PHE A 473 -19.14 14.00 1.65
C PHE A 473 -20.31 13.05 1.92
N GLY A 474 -21.05 12.68 0.86
CA GLY A 474 -22.10 11.67 0.95
C GLY A 474 -21.56 10.27 1.24
N TYR A 475 -20.39 9.93 0.72
CA TYR A 475 -19.67 8.69 1.05
C TYR A 475 -19.28 8.67 2.53
N ILE A 476 -18.63 9.73 3.01
CA ILE A 476 -18.20 9.84 4.40
C ILE A 476 -19.41 9.82 5.35
N GLY A 477 -20.38 10.70 5.15
CA GLY A 477 -21.51 10.86 6.10
C GLY A 477 -22.47 9.68 6.13
N ARG A 478 -22.72 9.01 4.98
CA ARG A 478 -23.72 7.94 4.90
C ARG A 478 -23.15 6.54 5.10
N TYR A 479 -21.84 6.35 4.92
CA TYR A 479 -21.22 5.02 4.96
C TYR A 479 -20.02 4.96 5.89
N THR A 480 -19.02 5.84 5.75
CA THR A 480 -17.85 5.82 6.62
C THR A 480 -18.20 6.05 8.08
N VAL A 481 -18.94 7.13 8.37
CA VAL A 481 -19.30 7.48 9.75
C VAL A 481 -20.17 6.41 10.42
N PRO A 482 -21.27 5.89 9.83
CA PRO A 482 -22.11 4.91 10.50
C PRO A 482 -21.59 3.47 10.44
N VAL A 483 -20.67 3.11 9.54
CA VAL A 483 -20.22 1.73 9.37
C VAL A 483 -18.78 1.56 9.77
N LEU A 484 -17.84 2.29 9.13
CA LEU A 484 -16.41 2.09 9.35
C LEU A 484 -15.94 2.66 10.69
N LEU A 485 -16.35 3.89 11.07
CA LEU A 485 -15.86 4.46 12.32
C LEU A 485 -16.28 3.65 13.55
N PRO A 486 -17.52 3.14 13.70
CA PRO A 486 -17.86 2.24 14.81
C PRO A 486 -17.06 0.93 14.77
N THR A 487 -16.85 0.35 13.57
CA THR A 487 -16.03 -0.85 13.41
C THR A 487 -14.59 -0.61 13.86
N PHE A 488 -14.00 0.50 13.44
CA PHE A 488 -12.62 0.85 13.78
C PHE A 488 -12.47 1.28 15.24
N ALA A 489 -13.50 1.93 15.81
CA ALA A 489 -13.53 2.22 17.25
C ALA A 489 -13.60 0.93 18.09
N LEU A 490 -14.35 -0.09 17.64
CA LEU A 490 -14.36 -1.39 18.30
C LEU A 490 -12.99 -2.08 18.24
N ILE A 491 -12.31 -2.08 17.07
CA ILE A 491 -10.94 -2.61 16.94
C ILE A 491 -9.97 -1.87 17.87
N TRP A 492 -10.04 -0.55 17.90
CA TRP A 492 -9.23 0.24 18.83
C TRP A 492 -9.50 -0.13 20.30
N PHE A 493 -10.77 -0.23 20.66
CA PHE A 493 -11.19 -0.56 22.03
C PHE A 493 -10.69 -1.93 22.47
N LEU A 494 -10.76 -2.93 21.58
CA LEU A 494 -10.37 -4.30 21.88
C LEU A 494 -8.83 -4.48 21.95
N PHE A 495 -8.07 -3.76 21.12
CA PHE A 495 -6.67 -4.09 20.90
C PHE A 495 -5.68 -2.95 21.17
N PHE A 496 -6.11 -1.68 21.12
CA PHE A 496 -5.19 -0.52 21.15
C PHE A 496 -5.56 0.53 22.20
N ARG A 497 -6.45 0.21 23.12
CA ARG A 497 -6.92 1.13 24.17
C ARG A 497 -5.83 1.47 25.20
N SER A 498 -4.87 0.60 25.44
CA SER A 498 -3.81 0.74 26.45
C SER A 498 -2.80 1.84 26.11
#